data_98e72354d0f5200cdb327cd17b640a47
#
_entry.id   98e72354d0f5200cdb327cd17b640a47
#
_cell.length_a   1.000
_cell.length_b   1.000
_cell.length_c   1.000
_cell.angle_alpha   90.00
_cell.angle_beta   90.00
_cell.angle_gamma   90.00
#
_symmetry.space_group_name_H-M   'P 1'
#
loop_
_entity.id
_entity.type
_entity.pdbx_description
1 polymer ?
#
loop_
_entity_poly.entity_id
_entity_poly.type
_entity_poly.pdbx_seq_one_letter_code
_entity_poly.pdbx_strand_id
1 'polypeptide(L)'
;LSIDGADKWVFWSADSYYMLGAFDGFRFTPETPVLMAYATRLPYAAQTYANVPERVISVAWLRMKDDTHGFHSMMAIPAELFLRRTPDGIRLAFQPVRELDAVRGEPLFLPRRSDSAEFPLADTPCELLFRCKPNQPLTLTLGGTVLTAENARLHIQPVLGQDAADAHLDVNEPIRVILDRGVIEVFAN
;
A
#
# COMPACT_ATOMS: atom_id res chain seq x y z
N LEU A 1 10.83 5.13 14.18
CA LEU A 1 10.30 3.77 14.10
C LEU A 1 11.31 2.77 14.64
N SER A 2 10.84 1.72 15.28
CA SER A 2 11.73 0.71 15.88
C SER A 2 11.65 -0.62 15.13
N ILE A 3 12.78 -1.34 15.09
CA ILE A 3 12.87 -2.72 14.63
C ILE A 3 13.95 -3.45 15.44
N ASP A 4 13.65 -4.65 15.94
CA ASP A 4 14.56 -5.47 16.78
C ASP A 4 15.15 -4.71 17.98
N GLY A 5 14.37 -3.81 18.58
CA GLY A 5 14.79 -2.99 19.71
C GLY A 5 15.71 -1.81 19.36
N ALA A 6 15.93 -1.54 18.08
CA ALA A 6 16.72 -0.39 17.62
C ALA A 6 15.81 0.65 16.94
N ASP A 7 15.96 1.90 17.34
CA ASP A 7 15.25 3.01 16.72
C ASP A 7 15.93 3.42 15.42
N LYS A 8 15.10 3.72 14.41
CA LYS A 8 15.52 4.25 13.11
C LYS A 8 14.75 5.52 12.78
N TRP A 9 15.48 6.49 12.28
CA TRP A 9 14.88 7.65 11.66
C TRP A 9 14.56 7.38 10.20
N VAL A 10 13.47 7.96 9.73
CA VAL A 10 13.06 7.94 8.32
C VAL A 10 13.23 9.34 7.77
N PHE A 11 14.19 9.53 6.88
CA PHE A 11 14.33 10.75 6.11
C PHE A 11 13.53 10.62 4.82
N TRP A 12 12.49 11.43 4.65
CA TRP A 12 11.48 11.27 3.61
C TRP A 12 11.40 12.52 2.73
N SER A 13 11.33 12.33 1.41
CA SER A 13 11.11 13.40 0.44
C SER A 13 9.65 13.47 -0.03
N ALA A 14 9.26 14.63 -0.57
CA ALA A 14 7.93 14.80 -1.15
C ALA A 14 7.62 13.83 -2.29
N ASP A 15 8.63 13.45 -3.08
CA ASP A 15 8.51 12.48 -4.19
C ASP A 15 8.51 11.02 -3.73
N SER A 16 8.27 10.79 -2.42
CA SER A 16 8.15 9.45 -1.84
C SER A 16 9.42 8.62 -1.84
N TYR A 17 10.58 9.26 -1.98
CA TYR A 17 11.86 8.62 -1.68
C TYR A 17 12.16 8.72 -0.19
N TYR A 18 12.79 7.70 0.37
CA TYR A 18 13.21 7.71 1.76
C TYR A 18 14.57 7.05 1.98
N MET A 19 15.16 7.33 3.11
CA MET A 19 16.31 6.64 3.67
C MET A 19 16.03 6.30 5.14
N LEU A 20 16.55 5.17 5.59
CA LEU A 20 16.62 4.84 7.01
C LEU A 20 17.99 5.19 7.53
N GLY A 21 18.07 5.63 8.78
CA GLY A 21 19.34 5.98 9.40
C GLY A 21 19.20 6.44 10.84
N ALA A 22 20.26 7.04 11.33
CA ALA A 22 20.35 7.67 12.64
C ALA A 22 20.32 9.19 12.54
N PHE A 23 19.74 9.85 13.52
CA PHE A 23 19.75 11.30 13.66
C PHE A 23 20.15 11.69 15.07
N ASP A 24 21.17 12.53 15.19
CA ASP A 24 21.74 12.96 16.49
C ASP A 24 21.18 14.28 17.00
N GLY A 25 20.17 14.83 16.31
CA GLY A 25 19.58 16.14 16.57
C GLY A 25 20.12 17.25 15.66
N PHE A 26 21.22 17.02 14.95
CA PHE A 26 21.84 17.97 14.03
C PHE A 26 22.11 17.37 12.66
N ARG A 27 22.49 16.10 12.62
CA ARG A 27 22.89 15.42 11.39
C ARG A 27 22.17 14.09 11.24
N PHE A 28 21.63 13.86 10.05
CA PHE A 28 21.13 12.55 9.64
C PHE A 28 22.29 11.74 9.00
N THR A 29 22.47 10.53 9.48
CA THR A 29 23.45 9.57 8.94
C THR A 29 22.69 8.43 8.29
N PRO A 30 22.66 8.33 6.95
CA PRO A 30 21.93 7.28 6.26
C PRO A 30 22.59 5.90 6.47
N GLU A 31 21.79 4.89 6.69
CA GLU A 31 22.17 3.48 6.79
C GLU A 31 21.67 2.67 5.59
N THR A 32 20.79 3.24 4.79
CA THR A 32 20.29 2.65 3.54
C THR A 32 20.57 3.57 2.35
N PRO A 33 20.62 3.04 1.13
CA PRO A 33 20.51 3.87 -0.05
C PRO A 33 19.14 4.58 -0.08
N VAL A 34 18.96 5.44 -1.06
CA VAL A 34 17.64 6.03 -1.37
C VAL A 34 16.70 4.93 -1.86
N LEU A 35 15.56 4.79 -1.22
CA LEU A 35 14.53 3.79 -1.48
C LEU A 35 13.23 4.46 -1.87
N MET A 36 12.36 3.76 -2.58
CA MET A 36 11.00 4.22 -2.85
C MET A 36 10.03 3.67 -1.80
N ALA A 37 9.15 4.54 -1.30
CA ALA A 37 8.13 4.20 -0.32
C ALA A 37 6.90 3.52 -0.94
N TYR A 38 6.56 3.88 -2.16
CA TYR A 38 5.40 3.36 -2.89
C TYR A 38 5.83 2.73 -4.21
N ALA A 39 5.11 1.71 -4.64
CA ALA A 39 5.37 1.04 -5.92
C ALA A 39 4.99 1.91 -7.14
N THR A 40 4.18 2.95 -6.95
CA THR A 40 3.82 3.91 -8.00
C THR A 40 4.23 5.33 -7.62
N ARG A 41 4.21 6.24 -8.59
CA ARG A 41 4.48 7.66 -8.36
C ARG A 41 3.21 8.48 -8.08
N LEU A 42 2.08 7.82 -7.93
CA LEU A 42 0.82 8.49 -7.64
C LEU A 42 0.80 9.18 -6.29
N PRO A 43 1.23 8.53 -5.17
CA PRO A 43 1.33 9.18 -3.88
C PRO A 43 2.45 10.23 -3.84
N TYR A 44 2.16 11.40 -3.28
CA TYR A 44 3.06 12.54 -3.21
C TYR A 44 2.89 13.29 -1.90
N ALA A 45 3.94 13.98 -1.47
CA ALA A 45 3.94 14.89 -0.33
C ALA A 45 3.30 14.29 0.94
N ALA A 46 3.58 13.01 1.21
CA ALA A 46 3.09 12.34 2.40
C ALA A 46 3.52 13.08 3.67
N GLN A 47 2.58 13.21 4.61
CA GLN A 47 2.80 13.80 5.92
C GLN A 47 2.39 12.84 7.01
N THR A 48 3.01 12.94 8.17
CA THR A 48 2.62 12.19 9.34
C THR A 48 1.77 13.02 10.28
N TYR A 49 0.80 12.40 10.93
CA TYR A 49 0.00 13.05 11.96
C TYR A 49 0.86 13.37 13.20
N ALA A 50 0.68 14.57 13.72
CA ALA A 50 1.24 14.95 15.01
C ALA A 50 0.38 14.41 16.17
N ASN A 51 0.97 14.30 17.36
CA ASN A 51 0.27 13.94 18.60
C ASN A 51 -0.40 12.55 18.57
N VAL A 52 0.21 11.60 17.88
CA VAL A 52 -0.15 10.17 17.93
C VAL A 52 1.03 9.41 18.54
N PRO A 53 1.15 9.35 19.88
CA PRO A 53 2.40 8.95 20.53
C PRO A 53 2.80 7.48 20.32
N GLU A 54 1.85 6.61 20.08
CA GLU A 54 2.09 5.16 19.98
C GLU A 54 2.20 4.63 18.55
N ARG A 55 1.88 5.48 17.56
CA ARG A 55 1.84 5.08 16.14
C ARG A 55 2.35 6.21 15.27
N VAL A 56 2.95 5.86 14.16
CA VAL A 56 3.28 6.81 13.11
C VAL A 56 2.30 6.58 11.97
N ILE A 57 1.38 7.49 11.77
CA ILE A 57 0.35 7.41 10.72
C ILE A 57 0.68 8.45 9.67
N SER A 58 0.71 8.04 8.41
CA SER A 58 0.91 8.93 7.28
C SER A 58 -0.32 8.98 6.38
N VAL A 59 -0.44 10.10 5.67
CA VAL A 59 -1.39 10.28 4.59
C VAL A 59 -0.68 10.97 3.44
N ALA A 60 -0.92 10.51 2.21
CA ALA A 60 -0.35 11.07 1.00
C ALA A 60 -1.42 11.72 0.12
N TRP A 61 -1.00 12.66 -0.71
CA TRP A 61 -1.85 13.15 -1.78
C TRP A 61 -1.68 12.26 -3.02
N LEU A 62 -2.78 11.69 -3.52
CA LEU A 62 -2.80 10.93 -4.77
C LEU A 62 -2.98 11.88 -5.94
N ARG A 63 -1.93 12.05 -6.76
CA ARG A 63 -1.90 12.96 -7.92
C ARG A 63 -2.64 12.38 -9.12
N MET A 64 -3.94 12.29 -9.01
CA MET A 64 -4.77 11.78 -10.10
C MET A 64 -4.96 12.86 -11.18
N LYS A 65 -5.02 12.43 -12.42
CA LYS A 65 -5.24 13.31 -13.58
C LYS A 65 -6.71 13.40 -13.99
N ASP A 66 -7.56 12.61 -13.35
CA ASP A 66 -8.98 12.58 -13.66
C ASP A 66 -9.70 13.76 -13.00
N ASP A 67 -10.42 14.53 -13.79
CA ASP A 67 -11.26 15.67 -13.39
C ASP A 67 -12.74 15.45 -13.67
N THR A 68 -13.13 14.22 -14.04
CA THR A 68 -14.51 13.88 -14.40
C THR A 68 -15.48 14.00 -13.22
N HIS A 69 -14.98 14.02 -11.99
CA HIS A 69 -15.77 14.09 -10.76
C HIS A 69 -15.88 15.49 -10.16
N GLY A 70 -15.40 16.53 -10.86
CA GLY A 70 -15.48 17.92 -10.40
C GLY A 70 -14.44 18.30 -9.34
N PHE A 71 -13.46 17.44 -9.06
CA PHE A 71 -12.30 17.72 -8.24
C PHE A 71 -11.07 16.99 -8.79
N HIS A 72 -9.89 17.54 -8.50
CA HIS A 72 -8.62 16.91 -8.85
C HIS A 72 -8.03 16.21 -7.67
N SER A 73 -7.59 14.96 -7.90
CA SER A 73 -6.86 14.17 -6.91
C SER A 73 -7.69 13.84 -5.65
N MET A 74 -7.11 13.10 -4.76
CA MET A 74 -7.70 12.75 -3.48
C MET A 74 -6.59 12.43 -2.47
N MET A 75 -6.95 12.24 -1.21
CA MET A 75 -6.03 11.73 -0.21
C MET A 75 -6.02 10.21 -0.24
N ALA A 76 -4.83 9.63 -0.08
CA ALA A 76 -4.68 8.20 0.13
C ALA A 76 -5.35 7.77 1.45
N ILE A 77 -5.64 6.49 1.57
CA ILE A 77 -6.02 5.90 2.85
C ILE A 77 -4.90 6.15 3.86
N PRO A 78 -5.20 6.72 5.04
CA PRO A 78 -4.20 6.85 6.09
C PRO A 78 -3.60 5.49 6.44
N ALA A 79 -2.28 5.44 6.53
CA ALA A 79 -1.57 4.21 6.79
C ALA A 79 -0.62 4.34 7.98
N GLU A 80 -0.62 3.33 8.83
CA GLU A 80 0.37 3.18 9.89
C GLU A 80 1.68 2.70 9.29
N LEU A 81 2.77 3.36 9.70
CA LEU A 81 4.13 3.08 9.23
C LEU A 81 4.85 2.19 10.24
N PHE A 82 5.54 1.20 9.75
CA PHE A 82 6.41 0.34 10.53
C PHE A 82 7.61 -0.11 9.71
N LEU A 83 8.59 -0.73 10.36
CA LEU A 83 9.74 -1.29 9.68
C LEU A 83 9.60 -2.82 9.59
N ARG A 84 9.97 -3.37 8.44
CA ARG A 84 9.94 -4.81 8.18
C ARG A 84 11.27 -5.29 7.62
N ARG A 85 11.69 -6.50 8.01
CA ARG A 85 12.78 -7.20 7.36
C ARG A 85 12.27 -7.88 6.08
N THR A 86 12.99 -7.65 5.01
CA THR A 86 12.78 -8.30 3.72
C THR A 86 14.09 -8.96 3.28
N PRO A 87 14.08 -9.81 2.24
CA PRO A 87 15.31 -10.34 1.66
C PRO A 87 16.29 -9.24 1.24
N ASP A 88 15.80 -8.06 0.85
CA ASP A 88 16.60 -6.92 0.42
C ASP A 88 17.02 -5.98 1.57
N GLY A 89 16.79 -6.37 2.82
CA GLY A 89 17.08 -5.58 4.02
C GLY A 89 15.85 -4.97 4.68
N ILE A 90 16.07 -4.00 5.56
CA ILE A 90 14.97 -3.32 6.27
C ILE A 90 14.26 -2.36 5.31
N ARG A 91 12.92 -2.41 5.31
CA ARG A 91 12.06 -1.56 4.49
C ARG A 91 11.00 -0.88 5.34
N LEU A 92 10.58 0.31 4.90
CA LEU A 92 9.38 0.94 5.40
C LEU A 92 8.17 0.19 4.85
N ALA A 93 7.24 -0.14 5.71
CA ALA A 93 6.02 -0.85 5.39
C ALA A 93 4.80 -0.06 5.83
N PHE A 94 3.67 -0.31 5.18
CA PHE A 94 2.43 0.42 5.33
C PHE A 94 1.30 -0.52 5.62
N GLN A 95 0.46 -0.15 6.58
CA GLN A 95 -0.76 -0.87 6.89
C GLN A 95 -1.90 0.14 6.99
N PRO A 96 -3.06 -0.09 6.34
CA PRO A 96 -4.21 0.78 6.54
C PRO A 96 -4.54 0.91 8.02
N VAL A 97 -4.88 2.12 8.45
CA VAL A 97 -5.20 2.38 9.86
C VAL A 97 -6.34 1.50 10.35
N ARG A 98 -6.24 1.03 11.59
CA ARG A 98 -7.25 0.16 12.22
C ARG A 98 -8.64 0.81 12.35
N GLU A 99 -8.70 2.13 12.30
CA GLU A 99 -9.94 2.90 12.34
C GLU A 99 -10.89 2.55 11.18
N LEU A 100 -10.36 2.02 10.07
CA LEU A 100 -11.20 1.49 8.97
C LEU A 100 -12.08 0.30 9.41
N ASP A 101 -11.66 -0.43 10.43
CA ASP A 101 -12.45 -1.57 10.92
C ASP A 101 -13.83 -1.12 11.45
N ALA A 102 -13.93 0.12 11.95
CA ALA A 102 -15.18 0.67 12.44
C ALA A 102 -16.20 1.04 11.36
N VAL A 103 -15.74 1.15 10.11
CA VAL A 103 -16.61 1.49 8.96
C VAL A 103 -16.83 0.30 8.02
N ARG A 104 -16.29 -0.87 8.36
CA ARG A 104 -16.56 -2.11 7.61
C ARG A 104 -18.01 -2.55 7.79
N GLY A 105 -18.63 -2.93 6.68
CA GLY A 105 -19.87 -3.67 6.68
C GLY A 105 -19.68 -5.16 6.96
N GLU A 106 -20.77 -5.91 6.81
CA GLU A 106 -20.73 -7.36 6.94
C GLU A 106 -19.88 -8.00 5.82
N PRO A 107 -18.97 -8.92 6.15
CA PRO A 107 -18.12 -9.54 5.16
C PRO A 107 -18.91 -10.50 4.26
N LEU A 108 -18.66 -10.42 2.96
CA LEU A 108 -19.11 -11.40 1.99
C LEU A 108 -17.98 -12.39 1.74
N PHE A 109 -18.23 -13.66 1.99
CA PHE A 109 -17.29 -14.72 1.61
C PHE A 109 -17.52 -15.13 0.15
N LEU A 110 -16.51 -14.89 -0.68
CA LEU A 110 -16.53 -15.31 -2.07
C LEU A 110 -15.91 -16.72 -2.16
N PRO A 111 -16.72 -17.77 -2.33
CA PRO A 111 -16.17 -19.11 -2.43
C PRO A 111 -15.42 -19.27 -3.75
N ARG A 112 -14.21 -19.80 -3.68
CA ARG A 112 -13.48 -20.20 -4.88
C ARG A 112 -14.21 -21.41 -5.51
N ARG A 113 -14.98 -21.17 -6.57
CA ARG A 113 -15.80 -22.21 -7.23
C ARG A 113 -15.12 -22.88 -8.42
N SER A 114 -14.08 -22.25 -8.97
CA SER A 114 -13.38 -22.73 -10.17
C SER A 114 -12.06 -22.00 -10.32
N ASP A 115 -11.36 -22.24 -11.41
CA ASP A 115 -10.14 -21.51 -11.77
C ASP A 115 -10.41 -20.05 -12.14
N SER A 116 -11.68 -19.69 -12.40
CA SER A 116 -12.13 -18.31 -12.67
C SER A 116 -13.53 -18.11 -12.09
N ALA A 117 -13.76 -16.93 -11.49
CA ALA A 117 -15.07 -16.49 -11.04
C ALA A 117 -15.20 -14.98 -11.19
N GLU A 118 -16.39 -14.54 -11.61
CA GLU A 118 -16.75 -13.13 -11.71
C GLU A 118 -17.77 -12.78 -10.62
N PHE A 119 -17.56 -11.64 -9.98
CA PHE A 119 -18.45 -11.14 -8.95
C PHE A 119 -18.76 -9.66 -9.23
N PRO A 120 -20.04 -9.28 -9.27
CA PRO A 120 -20.40 -7.87 -9.34
C PRO A 120 -19.97 -7.19 -8.04
N LEU A 121 -19.18 -6.14 -8.15
CA LEU A 121 -18.92 -5.23 -7.04
C LEU A 121 -19.99 -4.16 -7.05
N ALA A 122 -20.53 -3.83 -5.86
CA ALA A 122 -21.43 -2.71 -5.72
C ALA A 122 -20.68 -1.40 -6.02
N ASP A 123 -21.41 -0.37 -6.46
CA ASP A 123 -20.87 0.99 -6.66
C ASP A 123 -20.66 1.72 -5.31
N THR A 124 -20.15 0.99 -4.35
CA THR A 124 -19.82 1.48 -3.01
C THR A 124 -18.36 1.13 -2.70
N PRO A 125 -17.68 1.94 -1.89
CA PRO A 125 -16.35 1.59 -1.43
C PRO A 125 -16.32 0.20 -0.83
N CYS A 126 -15.33 -0.60 -1.18
CA CYS A 126 -15.20 -1.95 -0.66
C CYS A 126 -13.74 -2.34 -0.41
N GLU A 127 -13.56 -3.28 0.49
CA GLU A 127 -12.28 -3.90 0.76
C GLU A 127 -12.31 -5.36 0.33
N LEU A 128 -11.28 -5.76 -0.43
CA LEU A 128 -11.02 -7.16 -0.76
C LEU A 128 -9.83 -7.63 0.06
N LEU A 129 -10.00 -8.77 0.70
CA LEU A 129 -8.95 -9.42 1.48
C LEU A 129 -8.72 -10.82 0.94
N PHE A 130 -7.51 -11.12 0.50
CA PHE A 130 -7.18 -12.43 -0.04
C PHE A 130 -5.73 -12.83 0.28
N ARG A 131 -5.47 -14.14 0.23
CA ARG A 131 -4.14 -14.71 0.41
C ARG A 131 -3.74 -15.46 -0.84
N CYS A 132 -2.50 -15.26 -1.27
CA CYS A 132 -1.90 -16.04 -2.32
C CYS A 132 -1.34 -17.34 -1.74
N LYS A 133 -1.53 -18.44 -2.46
CA LYS A 133 -0.87 -19.69 -2.11
C LYS A 133 0.48 -19.75 -2.83
N PRO A 134 1.54 -20.26 -2.17
CA PRO A 134 2.79 -20.55 -2.85
C PRO A 134 2.56 -21.37 -4.10
N ASN A 135 3.23 -21.03 -5.19
CA ASN A 135 3.16 -21.75 -6.47
C ASN A 135 1.77 -21.83 -7.14
N GLN A 136 0.82 -20.97 -6.74
CA GLN A 136 -0.45 -20.83 -7.41
C GLN A 136 -0.63 -19.36 -7.83
N PRO A 137 -0.49 -19.05 -9.12
CA PRO A 137 -0.73 -17.70 -9.59
C PRO A 137 -2.18 -17.30 -9.35
N LEU A 138 -2.38 -16.05 -8.99
CA LEU A 138 -3.69 -15.44 -8.83
C LEU A 138 -3.74 -14.18 -9.69
N THR A 139 -4.77 -14.06 -10.51
CA THR A 139 -5.06 -12.84 -11.24
C THR A 139 -6.40 -12.28 -10.78
N LEU A 140 -6.41 -11.00 -10.47
CA LEU A 140 -7.60 -10.25 -10.10
C LEU A 140 -7.74 -9.06 -11.04
N THR A 141 -8.89 -8.94 -11.68
CA THR A 141 -9.22 -7.79 -12.54
C THR A 141 -10.28 -6.94 -11.88
N LEU A 142 -9.97 -5.66 -11.68
CA LEU A 142 -10.83 -4.68 -10.99
C LEU A 142 -10.97 -3.43 -11.88
N GLY A 143 -12.14 -3.23 -12.47
CA GLY A 143 -12.40 -2.06 -13.34
C GLY A 143 -11.38 -1.90 -14.47
N GLY A 144 -10.80 -3.01 -14.97
CA GLY A 144 -9.76 -3.02 -16.00
C GLY A 144 -8.32 -3.00 -15.46
N THR A 145 -8.09 -2.64 -14.19
CA THR A 145 -6.78 -2.82 -13.56
C THR A 145 -6.56 -4.30 -13.24
N VAL A 146 -5.40 -4.83 -13.62
CA VAL A 146 -5.06 -6.23 -13.43
C VAL A 146 -3.97 -6.36 -12.36
N LEU A 147 -4.24 -7.14 -11.34
CA LEU A 147 -3.29 -7.55 -10.31
C LEU A 147 -2.92 -9.01 -10.53
N THR A 148 -1.65 -9.30 -10.68
CA THR A 148 -1.15 -10.68 -10.82
C THR A 148 -0.18 -10.98 -9.69
N ALA A 149 -0.50 -11.96 -8.88
CA ALA A 149 0.35 -12.43 -7.78
C ALA A 149 0.94 -13.78 -8.15
N GLU A 150 2.26 -13.84 -8.26
CA GLU A 150 3.02 -15.04 -8.62
C GLU A 150 4.45 -14.97 -8.07
N ASN A 151 5.00 -16.11 -7.65
CA ASN A 151 6.41 -16.23 -7.23
C ASN A 151 6.83 -15.18 -6.17
N ALA A 152 5.99 -14.94 -5.16
CA ALA A 152 6.18 -13.93 -4.13
C ALA A 152 6.35 -12.50 -4.69
N ARG A 153 5.73 -12.21 -5.82
CA ARG A 153 5.64 -10.88 -6.43
C ARG A 153 4.19 -10.55 -6.75
N LEU A 154 3.87 -9.29 -6.59
CA LEU A 154 2.63 -8.69 -7.06
C LEU A 154 2.98 -7.74 -8.21
N HIS A 155 2.42 -8.00 -9.38
CA HIS A 155 2.45 -7.10 -10.52
C HIS A 155 1.09 -6.41 -10.65
N ILE A 156 1.10 -5.10 -10.83
CA ILE A 156 -0.10 -4.29 -11.00
C ILE A 156 -0.02 -3.60 -12.36
N GLN A 157 -0.97 -3.90 -13.21
CA GLN A 157 -1.14 -3.24 -14.52
C GLN A 157 -2.37 -2.34 -14.47
N PRO A 158 -2.21 -1.02 -14.35
CA PRO A 158 -3.33 -0.08 -14.34
C PRO A 158 -4.03 0.01 -15.68
N VAL A 159 -5.31 0.38 -15.68
CA VAL A 159 -6.13 0.52 -16.90
C VAL A 159 -5.73 1.74 -17.74
N LEU A 160 -5.37 2.85 -17.13
CA LEU A 160 -5.09 4.11 -17.81
C LEU A 160 -3.89 4.86 -17.20
N GLY A 161 -2.97 5.31 -18.07
CA GLY A 161 -2.06 6.44 -17.80
C GLY A 161 -1.12 6.36 -16.62
N GLN A 162 -1.09 5.25 -15.92
CA GLN A 162 -0.18 4.98 -14.81
C GLN A 162 0.85 3.94 -15.24
N ASP A 163 2.04 4.05 -14.70
CA ASP A 163 3.07 3.03 -14.91
C ASP A 163 2.68 1.74 -14.18
N ALA A 164 3.01 0.60 -14.78
CA ALA A 164 2.91 -0.68 -14.09
C ALA A 164 3.79 -0.69 -12.84
N ALA A 165 3.38 -1.44 -11.83
CA ALA A 165 4.09 -1.51 -10.57
C ALA A 165 4.36 -2.95 -10.16
N ASP A 166 5.49 -3.17 -9.51
CA ASP A 166 5.88 -4.44 -8.91
C ASP A 166 6.15 -4.27 -7.42
N ALA A 167 5.70 -5.23 -6.63
CA ALA A 167 5.94 -5.28 -5.21
C ALA A 167 6.32 -6.70 -4.77
N HIS A 168 7.10 -6.80 -3.69
CA HIS A 168 7.29 -8.07 -3.00
C HIS A 168 6.03 -8.46 -2.25
N LEU A 169 5.76 -9.77 -2.21
CA LEU A 169 4.69 -10.35 -1.42
C LEU A 169 5.26 -11.24 -0.32
N ASP A 170 4.82 -11.03 0.90
CA ASP A 170 4.85 -12.08 1.90
C ASP A 170 3.62 -12.98 1.70
N VAL A 171 3.83 -14.17 1.17
CA VAL A 171 2.73 -15.11 0.89
C VAL A 171 1.97 -15.58 2.15
N ASN A 172 2.53 -15.35 3.33
CA ASN A 172 1.89 -15.68 4.61
C ASN A 172 0.93 -14.58 5.06
N GLU A 173 1.07 -13.37 4.52
CA GLU A 173 0.24 -12.23 4.88
C GLU A 173 -0.87 -12.00 3.84
N PRO A 174 -2.02 -11.46 4.26
CA PRO A 174 -3.09 -11.13 3.32
C PRO A 174 -2.73 -9.90 2.49
N ILE A 175 -3.16 -9.90 1.24
CA ILE A 175 -3.22 -8.71 0.41
C ILE A 175 -4.55 -8.02 0.68
N ARG A 176 -4.51 -6.73 0.98
CA ARG A 176 -5.69 -5.87 1.11
C ARG A 176 -5.78 -4.95 -0.10
N VAL A 177 -6.92 -4.94 -0.73
CA VAL A 177 -7.23 -4.05 -1.85
C VAL A 177 -8.44 -3.23 -1.46
N ILE A 178 -8.27 -1.91 -1.42
CA ILE A 178 -9.34 -0.98 -1.09
C ILE A 178 -9.73 -0.26 -2.40
N LEU A 179 -11.01 -0.34 -2.73
CA LEU A 179 -11.59 0.34 -3.87
C LEU A 179 -12.47 1.48 -3.35
N ASP A 180 -12.19 2.68 -3.81
CA ASP A 180 -13.02 3.84 -3.51
C ASP A 180 -13.07 4.78 -4.72
N ARG A 181 -14.27 4.94 -5.29
CA ARG A 181 -14.59 5.92 -6.35
C ARG A 181 -13.56 6.03 -7.47
N GLY A 182 -13.19 4.89 -8.06
CA GLY A 182 -12.25 4.84 -9.18
C GLY A 182 -10.78 4.79 -8.77
N VAL A 183 -10.48 4.72 -7.49
CA VAL A 183 -9.13 4.48 -6.97
C VAL A 183 -9.01 3.08 -6.41
N ILE A 184 -7.88 2.47 -6.66
CA ILE A 184 -7.50 1.16 -6.12
C ILE A 184 -6.21 1.36 -5.33
N GLU A 185 -6.28 1.16 -4.02
CA GLU A 185 -5.10 1.13 -3.17
C GLU A 185 -4.80 -0.31 -2.74
N VAL A 186 -3.56 -0.74 -2.93
CA VAL A 186 -3.13 -2.11 -2.68
C VAL A 186 -2.08 -2.13 -1.60
N PHE A 187 -2.35 -2.85 -0.53
CA PHE A 187 -1.43 -3.09 0.58
C PHE A 187 -1.01 -4.56 0.53
N ALA A 188 0.20 -4.77 0.06
CA ALA A 188 0.83 -6.08 -0.05
C ALA A 188 1.99 -6.13 0.95
N ASN A 189 1.92 -7.04 1.87
CA ASN A 189 2.89 -7.16 2.96
C ASN A 189 3.97 -8.20 2.64
#